data_048eaa688679e645a630d1c7dc4502ff
#
_entry.id   048eaa688679e645a630d1c7dc4502ff
#
_cell.length_a   1.000
_cell.length_b   1.000
_cell.length_c   1.000
_cell.angle_alpha   90.00
_cell.angle_beta   90.00
_cell.angle_gamma   90.00
#
_symmetry.space_group_name_H-M   'P 1'
#
loop_
_entity.id
_entity.type
_entity.pdbx_description
1 polymer ?
#
loop_
_entity_poly.entity_id
_entity_poly.type
_entity_poly.pdbx_seq_one_letter_code
_entity_poly.pdbx_strand_id
1 'polypeptide(L)'
;EKRGDSPGLIVNTTLYNNGRRLALTTLPTEAFQYDLFADLERSLHEHGRVMEQAPVMRQRWQRMPPMTPLDLHMDPCSAGLAGAVTASASFPPLVGPITLQVGGETTYWHAGDGGLYENQGIETLLFLYLRQIQARQAKRALVIAVDSSYPFSVGERRLGLRSLPFNLLTFDFSRIPSIMEERATTYQALFFRSLQLQGVFPDSRTVTAIVLRHTDATWATDMSDLPPACKAERQPLASPDAVRERIAEIPTALALPSECDRQLLVAAATKLVVERRDAILEFLDRP
;
A
#
# COMPACT_ATOMS: atom_id res chain seq x y z
N GLU A 1 -13.25 17.02 17.46
CA GLU A 1 -13.27 16.25 18.72
C GLU A 1 -13.02 14.79 18.43
N LYS A 2 -11.87 14.28 18.87
CA LYS A 2 -11.62 12.84 18.82
C LYS A 2 -12.54 12.16 19.82
N ARG A 3 -13.55 11.43 19.36
CA ARG A 3 -14.13 10.38 20.18
C ARG A 3 -13.01 9.36 20.40
N GLY A 4 -12.69 9.04 21.64
CA GLY A 4 -11.57 8.16 22.03
C GLY A 4 -11.61 6.78 21.36
N ASP A 5 -12.73 6.40 20.78
CA ASP A 5 -12.99 5.09 20.15
C ASP A 5 -13.01 5.13 18.61
N SER A 6 -12.71 6.27 17.99
CA SER A 6 -12.66 6.35 16.52
C SER A 6 -11.30 5.91 15.99
N PRO A 7 -11.24 5.06 14.95
CA PRO A 7 -10.00 4.70 14.31
C PRO A 7 -9.29 5.93 13.74
N GLY A 8 -7.97 5.96 13.82
CA GLY A 8 -7.17 6.98 13.15
C GLY A 8 -7.23 6.78 11.65
N LEU A 9 -7.32 7.88 10.89
CA LEU A 9 -7.22 7.86 9.44
C LEU A 9 -5.89 8.46 9.00
N ILE A 10 -5.23 7.78 8.07
CA ILE A 10 -4.03 8.25 7.40
C ILE A 10 -4.26 8.19 5.91
N VAL A 11 -4.10 9.30 5.22
CA VAL A 11 -4.19 9.39 3.76
C VAL A 11 -2.81 9.75 3.23
N ASN A 12 -2.18 8.84 2.50
CA ASN A 12 -0.84 9.06 1.96
C ASN A 12 -0.89 9.85 0.66
N THR A 13 0.04 10.79 0.53
CA THR A 13 0.30 11.55 -0.69
C THR A 13 1.81 11.62 -0.96
N THR A 14 2.20 11.98 -2.17
CA THR A 14 3.60 12.18 -2.54
C THR A 14 3.87 13.66 -2.77
N LEU A 15 4.86 14.22 -2.08
CA LEU A 15 5.31 15.60 -2.29
C LEU A 15 6.26 15.66 -3.48
N TYR A 16 5.86 16.36 -4.54
CA TYR A 16 6.70 16.55 -5.74
C TYR A 16 7.95 17.40 -5.47
N ASN A 17 7.87 18.32 -4.52
CA ASN A 17 8.96 19.22 -4.18
C ASN A 17 10.22 18.50 -3.70
N ASN A 18 10.07 17.37 -2.99
CA ASN A 18 11.18 16.68 -2.36
C ASN A 18 11.16 15.16 -2.50
N GLY A 19 10.14 14.61 -3.20
CA GLY A 19 9.96 13.17 -3.38
C GLY A 19 9.70 12.40 -2.10
N ARG A 20 9.13 13.05 -1.06
CA ARG A 20 8.80 12.41 0.21
C ARG A 20 7.32 12.08 0.30
N ARG A 21 7.02 11.11 1.14
CA ARG A 21 5.65 10.77 1.53
C ARG A 21 5.14 11.81 2.53
N LEU A 22 3.90 12.28 2.32
CA LEU A 22 3.16 13.10 3.26
C LEU A 22 1.94 12.29 3.74
N ALA A 23 1.86 12.06 5.02
CA ALA A 23 0.71 11.46 5.68
C ALA A 23 -0.26 12.56 6.11
N LEU A 24 -1.33 12.74 5.37
CA LEU A 24 -2.43 13.61 5.77
C LEU A 24 -3.24 12.91 6.85
N THR A 25 -3.09 13.34 8.09
CA THR A 25 -3.63 12.70 9.28
C THR A 25 -3.82 13.70 10.39
N THR A 26 -4.67 13.37 11.35
CA THR A 26 -4.82 14.10 12.62
C THR A 26 -3.89 13.59 13.71
N LEU A 27 -3.09 12.55 13.43
CA LEU A 27 -2.08 12.06 14.36
C LEU A 27 -0.93 13.07 14.45
N PRO A 28 -0.32 13.22 15.65
CA PRO A 28 0.83 14.10 15.80
C PRO A 28 2.05 13.55 15.08
N THR A 29 2.95 14.43 14.64
CA THR A 29 4.19 14.06 13.92
C THR A 29 5.02 13.05 14.69
N GLU A 30 5.08 13.17 16.01
CA GLU A 30 5.84 12.29 16.90
C GLU A 30 5.36 10.84 16.84
N ALA A 31 4.12 10.59 16.39
CA ALA A 31 3.60 9.24 16.20
C ALA A 31 4.35 8.45 15.13
N PHE A 32 5.01 9.11 14.19
CA PHE A 32 5.78 8.52 13.10
C PHE A 32 7.29 8.64 13.26
N GLN A 33 7.74 9.40 14.27
CA GLN A 33 9.17 9.62 14.51
C GLN A 33 9.79 8.40 15.19
N TYR A 34 10.38 7.53 14.38
CA TYR A 34 11.13 6.36 14.80
C TYR A 34 12.50 6.37 14.12
N ASP A 35 13.57 6.31 14.90
CA ASP A 35 14.93 6.25 14.39
C ASP A 35 15.32 4.80 14.08
N LEU A 36 14.84 4.32 12.94
CA LEU A 36 15.14 2.98 12.45
C LEU A 36 16.65 2.77 12.24
N PHE A 37 17.38 3.84 11.87
CA PHE A 37 18.82 3.75 11.67
C PHE A 37 19.57 3.50 12.98
N ALA A 38 19.20 4.20 14.04
CA ALA A 38 19.83 4.01 15.35
C ALA A 38 19.63 2.58 15.90
N ASP A 39 18.44 2.01 15.71
CA ASP A 39 18.18 0.65 16.14
C ASP A 39 18.93 -0.39 15.30
N LEU A 40 19.03 -0.19 13.99
CA LEU A 40 19.81 -1.06 13.11
C LEU A 40 21.30 -0.97 13.43
N GLU A 41 21.84 0.24 13.63
CA GLU A 41 23.24 0.47 13.98
C GLU A 41 23.57 -0.24 15.30
N ARG A 42 22.70 -0.14 16.31
CA ARG A 42 22.83 -0.84 17.58
C ARG A 42 22.85 -2.35 17.38
N SER A 43 21.88 -2.90 16.65
CA SER A 43 21.81 -4.33 16.37
C SER A 43 23.04 -4.86 15.65
N LEU A 44 23.56 -4.13 14.66
CA LEU A 44 24.79 -4.53 13.98
C LEU A 44 26.00 -4.49 14.90
N HIS A 45 26.10 -3.47 15.75
CA HIS A 45 27.19 -3.35 16.73
C HIS A 45 27.17 -4.50 17.75
N GLU A 46 26.00 -4.88 18.24
CA GLU A 46 25.82 -6.02 19.17
C GLU A 46 26.29 -7.35 18.54
N HIS A 47 26.24 -7.45 17.20
CA HIS A 47 26.73 -8.61 16.46
C HIS A 47 28.17 -8.44 15.93
N GLY A 48 28.92 -7.45 16.44
CA GLY A 48 30.30 -7.19 16.05
C GLY A 48 30.47 -6.70 14.61
N ARG A 49 29.42 -6.13 14.02
CA ARG A 49 29.41 -5.58 12.65
C ARG A 49 29.41 -4.07 12.69
N VAL A 50 30.07 -3.44 11.73
CA VAL A 50 30.08 -1.99 11.54
C VAL A 50 29.44 -1.68 10.19
N MET A 51 28.57 -0.67 10.17
CA MET A 51 27.95 -0.20 8.94
C MET A 51 28.91 0.74 8.22
N GLU A 52 29.46 0.29 7.09
CA GLU A 52 30.18 1.17 6.19
C GLU A 52 29.23 2.24 5.62
N GLN A 53 29.76 3.46 5.34
CA GLN A 53 28.98 4.59 4.81
C GLN A 53 27.81 5.03 5.72
N ALA A 54 27.92 4.81 7.03
CA ALA A 54 26.90 5.17 8.01
C ALA A 54 26.33 6.60 7.85
N PRO A 55 27.14 7.68 7.59
CA PRO A 55 26.59 9.04 7.44
C PRO A 55 25.64 9.19 6.26
N VAL A 56 25.97 8.60 5.09
CA VAL A 56 25.13 8.67 3.88
C VAL A 56 23.84 7.88 4.08
N MET A 57 23.95 6.70 4.68
CA MET A 57 22.78 5.85 4.99
C MET A 57 21.87 6.53 6.00
N ARG A 58 22.44 7.10 7.07
CA ARG A 58 21.70 7.86 8.08
C ARG A 58 20.89 9.00 7.45
N GLN A 59 21.49 9.80 6.58
CA GLN A 59 20.79 10.89 5.89
C GLN A 59 19.60 10.39 5.05
N ARG A 60 19.76 9.28 4.35
CA ARG A 60 18.68 8.68 3.56
C ARG A 60 17.56 8.15 4.45
N TRP A 61 17.90 7.47 5.54
CA TRP A 61 16.93 6.85 6.44
C TRP A 61 16.16 7.86 7.28
N GLN A 62 16.77 8.99 7.62
CA GLN A 62 16.05 10.11 8.25
C GLN A 62 14.93 10.69 7.37
N ARG A 63 14.96 10.39 6.07
CA ARG A 63 13.91 10.80 5.12
C ARG A 63 12.81 9.75 4.92
N MET A 64 12.94 8.55 5.48
CA MET A 64 11.95 7.48 5.33
C MET A 64 10.65 7.70 6.13
N PRO A 65 10.67 8.22 7.37
CA PRO A 65 9.43 8.55 8.06
C PRO A 65 8.58 9.51 7.22
N PRO A 66 7.25 9.33 7.20
CA PRO A 66 6.39 10.26 6.48
C PRO A 66 6.48 11.65 7.08
N MET A 67 6.35 12.66 6.25
CA MET A 67 6.05 14.01 6.71
C MET A 67 4.57 14.09 7.09
N THR A 68 4.23 15.01 7.99
CA THR A 68 2.85 15.31 8.37
C THR A 68 2.52 16.77 8.04
N PRO A 69 1.25 17.19 8.11
CA PRO A 69 0.90 18.60 7.94
C PRO A 69 1.68 19.54 8.86
N LEU A 70 2.00 19.11 10.09
CA LEU A 70 2.77 19.92 11.03
C LEU A 70 4.21 20.17 10.57
N ASP A 71 4.84 19.21 9.88
CA ASP A 71 6.17 19.38 9.28
C ASP A 71 6.16 20.43 8.16
N LEU A 72 4.99 20.71 7.60
CA LEU A 72 4.77 21.71 6.59
C LEU A 72 4.22 23.02 7.17
N HIS A 73 4.15 23.17 8.49
CA HIS A 73 3.50 24.29 9.19
C HIS A 73 2.03 24.50 8.79
N MET A 74 1.34 23.41 8.48
CA MET A 74 -0.09 23.41 8.14
C MET A 74 -0.92 22.96 9.34
N ASP A 75 -2.10 23.54 9.50
CA ASP A 75 -3.08 22.98 10.42
C ASP A 75 -3.58 21.62 9.88
N PRO A 76 -3.45 20.52 10.65
CA PRO A 76 -3.92 19.21 10.24
C PRO A 76 -5.42 19.13 9.91
N CYS A 77 -6.21 20.07 10.44
CA CYS A 77 -7.66 20.13 10.23
C CYS A 77 -8.03 20.99 9.00
N SER A 78 -7.09 21.74 8.42
CA SER A 78 -7.37 22.65 7.31
C SER A 78 -7.68 21.96 5.99
N ALA A 79 -7.06 20.78 5.77
CA ALA A 79 -7.25 20.00 4.56
C ALA A 79 -8.40 19.01 4.73
N GLY A 80 -9.61 19.31 4.80
CA GLY A 80 -10.73 18.38 5.02
C GLY A 80 -10.55 17.03 4.26
N LEU A 81 -11.26 16.00 4.69
CA LEU A 81 -11.13 14.63 4.14
C LEU A 81 -11.21 14.59 2.60
N ALA A 82 -12.11 15.37 2.01
CA ALA A 82 -12.22 15.43 0.54
C ALA A 82 -10.94 15.94 -0.11
N GLY A 83 -10.31 16.99 0.44
CA GLY A 83 -9.02 17.49 -0.04
C GLY A 83 -7.90 16.48 0.08
N ALA A 84 -7.83 15.76 1.21
CA ALA A 84 -6.84 14.71 1.43
C ALA A 84 -6.99 13.56 0.43
N VAL A 85 -8.23 13.08 0.23
CA VAL A 85 -8.52 12.02 -0.76
C VAL A 85 -8.22 12.49 -2.17
N THR A 86 -8.58 13.71 -2.53
CA THR A 86 -8.27 14.28 -3.86
C THR A 86 -6.76 14.36 -4.08
N ALA A 87 -5.99 14.79 -3.08
CA ALA A 87 -4.53 14.81 -3.17
C ALA A 87 -3.96 13.41 -3.38
N SER A 88 -4.45 12.43 -2.61
CA SER A 88 -4.02 11.04 -2.69
C SER A 88 -4.38 10.35 -4.01
N ALA A 89 -5.41 10.82 -4.70
CA ALA A 89 -5.86 10.27 -5.99
C ALA A 89 -5.39 11.09 -7.19
N SER A 90 -4.54 12.10 -7.00
CA SER A 90 -4.04 12.99 -8.07
C SER A 90 -2.90 12.33 -8.85
N PHE A 91 -3.26 11.34 -9.69
CA PHE A 91 -2.30 10.57 -10.47
C PHE A 91 -2.01 11.22 -11.83
N PRO A 92 -0.74 11.54 -12.17
CA PRO A 92 -0.39 12.07 -13.47
C PRO A 92 -0.48 10.99 -14.57
N PRO A 93 -0.80 11.36 -15.82
CA PRO A 93 -1.07 12.71 -16.33
C PRO A 93 -2.56 13.08 -16.24
N LEU A 94 -3.42 12.23 -15.67
CA LEU A 94 -4.88 12.41 -15.68
C LEU A 94 -5.31 13.58 -14.79
N VAL A 95 -4.72 13.66 -13.60
CA VAL A 95 -4.97 14.74 -12.64
C VAL A 95 -3.62 15.30 -12.20
N GLY A 96 -3.44 16.61 -12.31
CA GLY A 96 -2.23 17.28 -11.86
C GLY A 96 -2.12 17.30 -10.33
N PRO A 97 -0.93 17.57 -9.79
CA PRO A 97 -0.74 17.67 -8.35
C PRO A 97 -1.58 18.81 -7.76
N ILE A 98 -2.04 18.61 -6.55
CA ILE A 98 -2.72 19.64 -5.78
C ILE A 98 -1.69 20.56 -5.15
N THR A 99 -1.90 21.86 -5.27
CA THR A 99 -1.06 22.86 -4.62
C THR A 99 -1.59 23.16 -3.23
N LEU A 100 -0.74 22.95 -2.24
CA LEU A 100 -0.97 23.26 -0.85
C LEU A 100 -0.25 24.59 -0.53
N GLN A 101 -0.99 25.61 -0.13
CA GLN A 101 -0.42 26.88 0.34
C GLN A 101 -0.20 26.81 1.84
N VAL A 102 0.98 27.19 2.29
CA VAL A 102 1.38 27.12 3.69
C VAL A 102 1.44 28.50 4.31
N GLY A 103 0.67 28.70 5.40
CA GLY A 103 0.91 29.75 6.39
C GLY A 103 0.85 31.19 5.91
N GLY A 104 0.14 31.52 4.83
CA GLY A 104 0.10 32.88 4.29
C GLY A 104 1.38 33.35 3.62
N GLU A 105 2.39 32.51 3.53
CA GLU A 105 3.63 32.74 2.81
C GLU A 105 3.52 32.37 1.32
N THR A 106 4.51 32.78 0.53
CA THR A 106 4.63 32.42 -0.89
C THR A 106 5.15 31.00 -1.10
N THR A 107 5.15 30.16 -0.06
CA THR A 107 5.64 28.79 -0.13
C THR A 107 4.52 27.84 -0.50
N TYR A 108 4.71 27.10 -1.59
CA TYR A 108 3.77 26.13 -2.09
C TYR A 108 4.36 24.74 -2.09
N TRP A 109 3.55 23.76 -1.65
CA TRP A 109 3.83 22.35 -1.77
C TRP A 109 2.91 21.72 -2.79
N HIS A 110 3.45 20.82 -3.59
CA HIS A 110 2.67 20.10 -4.60
C HIS A 110 2.54 18.65 -4.17
N ALA A 111 1.32 18.25 -3.82
CA ALA A 111 0.98 16.90 -3.40
C ALA A 111 0.27 16.16 -4.54
N GLY A 112 0.68 14.95 -4.81
CA GLY A 112 0.07 14.05 -5.78
C GLY A 112 -0.19 12.67 -5.21
N ASP A 113 -0.55 11.76 -6.08
CA ASP A 113 -0.96 10.40 -5.73
C ASP A 113 0.02 9.72 -4.76
N GLY A 114 -0.55 9.08 -3.73
CA GLY A 114 0.21 8.34 -2.75
C GLY A 114 0.97 7.16 -3.36
N GLY A 115 0.40 6.55 -4.38
CA GLY A 115 0.98 5.43 -5.10
C GLY A 115 2.27 5.74 -5.87
N LEU A 116 2.58 7.02 -6.11
CA LEU A 116 3.86 7.41 -6.68
C LEU A 116 5.05 7.12 -5.74
N TYR A 117 4.83 7.18 -4.45
CA TYR A 117 5.83 6.81 -3.45
C TYR A 117 5.63 5.38 -2.98
N GLU A 118 4.42 5.05 -2.53
CA GLU A 118 4.08 3.75 -1.97
C GLU A 118 2.55 3.54 -2.00
N ASN A 119 2.10 2.59 -2.80
CA ASN A 119 0.68 2.39 -3.12
C ASN A 119 -0.12 1.67 -2.02
N GLN A 120 0.53 0.97 -1.11
CA GLN A 120 -0.13 0.13 -0.12
C GLN A 120 -0.28 0.79 1.27
N GLY A 121 0.42 1.89 1.55
CA GLY A 121 0.41 2.57 2.84
C GLY A 121 1.10 1.80 3.98
N ILE A 122 1.77 0.69 3.68
CA ILE A 122 2.36 -0.22 4.67
C ILE A 122 3.54 0.43 5.39
N GLU A 123 4.38 1.18 4.67
CA GLU A 123 5.54 1.83 5.28
C GLU A 123 5.13 2.89 6.31
N THR A 124 4.07 3.66 6.04
CA THR A 124 3.54 4.63 7.01
C THR A 124 3.06 3.93 8.28
N LEU A 125 2.33 2.82 8.13
CA LEU A 125 1.88 2.02 9.26
C LEU A 125 3.05 1.38 10.02
N LEU A 126 4.11 0.99 9.32
CA LEU A 126 5.32 0.46 9.95
C LEU A 126 5.95 1.47 10.89
N PHE A 127 6.17 2.72 10.44
CA PHE A 127 6.75 3.76 11.31
C PHE A 127 5.88 4.05 12.52
N LEU A 128 4.56 4.14 12.34
CA LEU A 128 3.60 4.30 13.42
C LEU A 128 3.73 3.15 14.44
N TYR A 129 3.78 1.92 13.96
CA TYR A 129 3.88 0.74 14.79
C TYR A 129 5.22 0.66 15.54
N LEU A 130 6.34 0.87 14.86
CA LEU A 130 7.67 0.87 15.47
C LEU A 130 7.78 1.92 16.57
N ARG A 131 7.20 3.09 16.36
CA ARG A 131 7.14 4.15 17.37
C ARG A 131 6.31 3.72 18.59
N GLN A 132 5.17 3.06 18.38
CA GLN A 132 4.35 2.55 19.47
C GLN A 132 5.05 1.44 20.27
N ILE A 133 5.80 0.55 19.60
CA ILE A 133 6.64 -0.44 20.29
C ILE A 133 7.71 0.26 21.14
N GLN A 134 8.42 1.23 20.58
CA GLN A 134 9.46 1.99 21.28
C GLN A 134 8.88 2.66 22.54
N ALA A 135 7.69 3.24 22.42
CA ALA A 135 6.97 3.85 23.52
C ALA A 135 6.33 2.82 24.48
N ARG A 136 6.48 1.52 24.24
CA ARG A 136 5.86 0.41 24.99
C ARG A 136 4.33 0.45 25.02
N GLN A 137 3.71 1.11 24.04
CA GLN A 137 2.24 1.23 23.93
C GLN A 137 1.62 0.05 23.20
N ALA A 138 2.41 -0.66 22.38
CA ALA A 138 1.96 -1.85 21.67
C ALA A 138 2.92 -3.02 21.91
N LYS A 139 2.37 -4.23 22.05
CA LYS A 139 3.14 -5.49 22.11
C LYS A 139 3.06 -6.26 20.79
N ARG A 140 1.97 -6.13 20.09
CA ARG A 140 1.67 -6.84 18.83
C ARG A 140 1.00 -5.90 17.84
N ALA A 141 1.13 -6.19 16.56
CA ALA A 141 0.37 -5.53 15.51
C ALA A 141 -0.14 -6.55 14.50
N LEU A 142 -1.37 -6.34 14.06
CA LEU A 142 -1.93 -6.98 12.88
C LEU A 142 -2.00 -5.93 11.77
N VAL A 143 -1.31 -6.19 10.68
CA VAL A 143 -1.39 -5.38 9.45
C VAL A 143 -2.22 -6.16 8.45
N ILE A 144 -3.37 -5.62 8.06
CA ILE A 144 -4.19 -6.16 6.97
C ILE A 144 -3.98 -5.26 5.77
N ALA A 145 -3.27 -5.77 4.77
CA ALA A 145 -3.03 -5.07 3.52
C ALA A 145 -4.04 -5.55 2.47
N VAL A 146 -4.80 -4.63 1.90
CA VAL A 146 -5.68 -4.90 0.77
C VAL A 146 -4.93 -4.55 -0.51
N ASP A 147 -4.51 -5.58 -1.24
CA ASP A 147 -3.76 -5.44 -2.48
C ASP A 147 -4.73 -5.55 -3.66
N SER A 148 -5.05 -4.40 -4.23
CA SER A 148 -5.88 -4.27 -5.45
C SER A 148 -5.05 -3.85 -6.67
N SER A 149 -3.73 -4.00 -6.61
CA SER A 149 -2.84 -3.69 -7.72
C SER A 149 -3.17 -4.55 -8.95
N TYR A 150 -2.92 -3.99 -10.13
CA TYR A 150 -3.10 -4.72 -11.38
C TYR A 150 -1.99 -5.78 -11.50
N PRO A 151 -2.32 -7.09 -11.40
CA PRO A 151 -1.31 -8.11 -11.38
C PRO A 151 -0.62 -8.22 -12.74
N PHE A 152 0.69 -8.48 -12.72
CA PHE A 152 1.35 -8.93 -13.93
C PHE A 152 0.85 -10.33 -14.26
N SER A 153 0.19 -10.49 -15.41
CA SER A 153 -0.17 -11.82 -15.90
C SER A 153 1.11 -12.63 -16.12
N VAL A 154 1.25 -13.71 -15.37
CA VAL A 154 2.35 -14.69 -15.50
C VAL A 154 2.08 -15.58 -16.73
N GLY A 155 1.84 -15.00 -17.88
CA GLY A 155 1.59 -15.76 -19.09
C GLY A 155 2.33 -15.14 -20.26
N GLU A 156 3.05 -15.95 -21.02
CA GLU A 156 3.55 -15.56 -22.32
C GLU A 156 2.34 -15.24 -23.21
N ARG A 157 1.91 -13.98 -23.27
CA ARG A 157 1.05 -13.53 -24.36
C ARG A 157 1.88 -13.63 -25.62
N ARG A 158 1.56 -14.58 -26.48
CA ARG A 158 2.12 -14.61 -27.84
C ARG A 158 1.74 -13.30 -28.50
N LEU A 159 2.68 -12.37 -28.57
CA LEU A 159 2.57 -11.14 -29.31
C LEU A 159 2.37 -11.50 -30.77
N GLY A 160 1.13 -11.45 -31.26
CA GLY A 160 0.89 -11.57 -32.69
C GLY A 160 1.56 -10.39 -33.41
N LEU A 161 2.05 -10.60 -34.61
CA LEU A 161 2.67 -9.55 -35.47
C LEU A 161 1.80 -8.29 -35.61
N ARG A 162 0.48 -8.39 -35.36
CA ARG A 162 -0.47 -7.27 -35.37
C ARG A 162 -0.37 -6.36 -34.12
N SER A 163 0.24 -6.79 -33.04
CA SER A 163 0.41 -5.98 -31.83
C SER A 163 1.68 -5.11 -31.83
N LEU A 164 2.64 -5.41 -32.70
CA LEU A 164 3.91 -4.69 -32.79
C LEU A 164 3.75 -3.18 -33.10
N PRO A 165 2.97 -2.74 -34.12
CA PRO A 165 2.78 -1.32 -34.36
C PRO A 165 1.93 -0.63 -33.29
N PHE A 166 1.04 -1.36 -32.65
CA PHE A 166 0.22 -0.83 -31.55
C PHE A 166 1.07 -0.58 -30.29
N ASN A 167 2.00 -1.48 -29.98
CA ASN A 167 2.90 -1.34 -28.84
C ASN A 167 3.98 -0.26 -29.03
N LEU A 168 4.30 0.09 -30.28
CA LEU A 168 5.20 1.20 -30.61
C LEU A 168 4.52 2.57 -30.53
N LEU A 169 3.20 2.63 -30.75
CA LEU A 169 2.41 3.86 -30.77
C LEU A 169 1.63 4.11 -29.47
N THR A 170 1.27 3.06 -28.74
CA THR A 170 0.62 3.16 -27.43
C THR A 170 1.66 3.00 -26.34
N PHE A 171 2.17 4.12 -25.87
CA PHE A 171 2.91 4.15 -24.62
C PHE A 171 1.94 3.78 -23.51
N ASP A 172 2.04 2.57 -22.98
CA ASP A 172 1.24 2.15 -21.83
C ASP A 172 1.83 2.76 -20.54
N PHE A 173 1.51 4.02 -20.33
CA PHE A 173 1.95 4.75 -19.14
C PHE A 173 1.47 4.08 -17.84
N SER A 174 0.43 3.25 -17.89
CA SER A 174 -0.07 2.52 -16.71
C SER A 174 0.86 1.40 -16.27
N ARG A 175 1.65 0.86 -17.20
CA ARG A 175 2.58 -0.24 -16.89
C ARG A 175 3.82 0.20 -16.13
N ILE A 176 4.30 1.42 -16.36
CA ILE A 176 5.48 1.93 -15.65
C ILE A 176 5.24 2.00 -14.15
N PRO A 177 4.16 2.65 -13.66
CA PRO A 177 3.80 2.63 -12.25
C PRO A 177 3.64 1.20 -11.68
N SER A 178 2.99 0.29 -12.42
CA SER A 178 2.81 -1.10 -11.97
C SER A 178 4.15 -1.84 -11.80
N ILE A 179 5.11 -1.63 -12.71
CA ILE A 179 6.47 -2.20 -12.58
C ILE A 179 7.19 -1.63 -11.36
N MET A 180 7.06 -0.32 -11.14
CA MET A 180 7.65 0.35 -9.98
C MET A 180 7.03 -0.15 -8.68
N GLU A 181 5.72 -0.34 -8.68
CA GLU A 181 4.96 -0.87 -7.54
C GLU A 181 5.37 -2.30 -7.20
N GLU A 182 5.41 -3.22 -8.16
CA GLU A 182 5.84 -4.60 -7.95
C GLU A 182 7.26 -4.66 -7.37
N ARG A 183 8.16 -3.83 -7.91
CA ARG A 183 9.51 -3.70 -7.38
C ARG A 183 9.50 -3.15 -5.95
N ALA A 184 8.72 -2.11 -5.66
CA ALA A 184 8.61 -1.54 -4.33
C ALA A 184 8.08 -2.57 -3.33
N THR A 185 7.01 -3.29 -3.67
CA THR A 185 6.42 -4.35 -2.84
C THR A 185 7.42 -5.46 -2.55
N THR A 186 8.21 -5.89 -3.55
CA THR A 186 9.27 -6.89 -3.36
C THR A 186 10.34 -6.39 -2.38
N TYR A 187 10.82 -5.15 -2.55
CA TYR A 187 11.81 -4.57 -1.63
C TYR A 187 11.26 -4.37 -0.22
N GLN A 188 10.00 -3.98 -0.08
CA GLN A 188 9.33 -3.87 1.21
C GLN A 188 9.28 -5.22 1.93
N ALA A 189 8.89 -6.29 1.24
CA ALA A 189 8.86 -7.63 1.80
C ALA A 189 10.24 -8.09 2.27
N LEU A 190 11.28 -7.86 1.47
CA LEU A 190 12.67 -8.15 1.83
C LEU A 190 13.13 -7.30 3.02
N PHE A 191 12.78 -6.03 3.05
CA PHE A 191 13.10 -5.12 4.13
C PHE A 191 12.46 -5.56 5.46
N PHE A 192 11.16 -5.87 5.46
CA PHE A 192 10.47 -6.42 6.63
C PHE A 192 11.13 -7.70 7.11
N ARG A 193 11.44 -8.62 6.20
CA ARG A 193 12.11 -9.86 6.55
C ARG A 193 13.48 -9.63 7.15
N SER A 194 14.23 -8.67 6.61
CA SER A 194 15.54 -8.27 7.13
C SER A 194 15.43 -7.74 8.56
N LEU A 195 14.47 -6.86 8.83
CA LEU A 195 14.24 -6.33 10.18
C LEU A 195 13.88 -7.44 11.18
N GLN A 196 13.07 -8.42 10.78
CA GLN A 196 12.76 -9.58 11.62
C GLN A 196 14.01 -10.41 11.94
N LEU A 197 14.83 -10.70 10.92
CA LEU A 197 16.04 -11.51 11.07
C LEU A 197 17.13 -10.82 11.91
N GLN A 198 17.13 -9.48 11.92
CA GLN A 198 18.09 -8.68 12.69
C GLN A 198 17.64 -8.38 14.12
N GLY A 199 16.51 -8.94 14.55
CA GLY A 199 16.01 -8.75 15.90
C GLY A 199 15.56 -7.33 16.25
N VAL A 200 15.30 -6.49 15.24
CA VAL A 200 14.72 -5.16 15.43
C VAL A 200 13.34 -5.27 16.08
N PHE A 201 12.66 -6.38 15.86
CA PHE A 201 11.43 -6.74 16.57
C PHE A 201 11.79 -7.69 17.70
N PRO A 202 11.66 -7.28 18.97
CA PRO A 202 11.86 -8.17 20.11
C PRO A 202 10.94 -9.41 19.99
N ASP A 203 11.42 -10.58 20.42
CA ASP A 203 10.74 -11.89 20.30
C ASP A 203 9.29 -11.90 20.83
N SER A 204 8.99 -11.05 21.81
CA SER A 204 7.65 -10.90 22.39
C SER A 204 6.71 -9.98 21.58
N ARG A 205 7.17 -9.39 20.50
CA ARG A 205 6.45 -8.37 19.73
C ARG A 205 6.39 -8.77 18.27
N THR A 206 5.31 -9.40 17.89
CA THR A 206 5.12 -9.91 16.53
C THR A 206 4.29 -8.95 15.69
N VAL A 207 4.79 -8.68 14.49
CA VAL A 207 3.96 -8.13 13.41
C VAL A 207 3.40 -9.30 12.63
N THR A 208 2.09 -9.42 12.62
CA THR A 208 1.38 -10.34 11.72
C THR A 208 0.87 -9.55 10.54
N ALA A 209 1.25 -9.93 9.33
CA ALA A 209 0.76 -9.33 8.11
C ALA A 209 -0.18 -10.31 7.38
N ILE A 210 -1.36 -9.84 7.04
CA ILE A 210 -2.33 -10.56 6.20
C ILE A 210 -2.52 -9.72 4.94
N VAL A 211 -2.19 -10.30 3.80
CA VAL A 211 -2.41 -9.68 2.49
C VAL A 211 -3.67 -10.25 1.89
N LEU A 212 -4.61 -9.39 1.51
CA LEU A 212 -5.84 -9.72 0.80
C LEU A 212 -5.69 -9.27 -0.64
N ARG A 213 -5.28 -10.20 -1.52
CA ARG A 213 -5.15 -9.95 -2.95
C ARG A 213 -6.32 -10.58 -3.68
N HIS A 214 -7.01 -9.82 -4.50
CA HIS A 214 -8.25 -10.25 -5.20
C HIS A 214 -8.05 -11.49 -6.08
N THR A 215 -6.86 -11.73 -6.60
CA THR A 215 -6.52 -12.94 -7.38
C THR A 215 -6.30 -14.19 -6.54
N ASP A 216 -6.16 -14.06 -5.21
CA ASP A 216 -5.88 -15.18 -4.32
C ASP A 216 -7.16 -15.85 -3.78
N ALA A 217 -8.34 -15.31 -4.10
CA ALA A 217 -9.62 -15.88 -3.69
C ALA A 217 -9.81 -17.31 -4.27
N THR A 218 -10.24 -18.22 -3.42
CA THR A 218 -10.49 -19.62 -3.80
C THR A 218 -11.88 -19.79 -4.39
N TRP A 219 -11.98 -20.45 -5.53
CA TRP A 219 -13.23 -20.72 -6.24
C TRP A 219 -13.53 -22.21 -6.27
N ALA A 220 -14.83 -22.54 -6.20
CA ALA A 220 -15.28 -23.94 -6.28
C ALA A 220 -15.00 -24.52 -7.67
N THR A 221 -14.53 -25.78 -7.72
CA THR A 221 -14.21 -26.45 -8.99
C THR A 221 -15.43 -26.70 -9.87
N ASP A 222 -16.61 -26.81 -9.26
CA ASP A 222 -17.90 -26.96 -9.97
C ASP A 222 -18.52 -25.59 -10.35
N MET A 223 -17.82 -24.49 -10.07
CA MET A 223 -18.27 -23.13 -10.34
C MET A 223 -19.62 -22.76 -9.71
N SER A 224 -20.04 -23.49 -8.67
CA SER A 224 -21.32 -23.26 -7.96
C SER A 224 -21.38 -21.84 -7.35
N ASP A 225 -20.24 -21.32 -6.92
CA ASP A 225 -20.05 -20.03 -6.27
C ASP A 225 -19.79 -18.86 -7.23
N LEU A 226 -19.84 -19.13 -8.55
CA LEU A 226 -19.70 -18.08 -9.56
C LEU A 226 -20.90 -17.11 -9.50
N PRO A 227 -20.67 -15.79 -9.54
CA PRO A 227 -21.73 -14.79 -9.53
C PRO A 227 -22.76 -14.97 -10.67
N PRO A 228 -24.04 -14.65 -10.42
CA PRO A 228 -25.10 -14.84 -11.42
C PRO A 228 -24.86 -14.12 -12.75
N ALA A 229 -24.32 -12.91 -12.71
CA ALA A 229 -24.01 -12.15 -13.94
C ALA A 229 -22.96 -12.87 -14.80
N CYS A 230 -21.99 -13.55 -14.18
CA CYS A 230 -20.96 -14.31 -14.89
C CYS A 230 -21.50 -15.62 -15.48
N LYS A 231 -22.48 -16.25 -14.81
CA LYS A 231 -23.18 -17.45 -15.33
C LYS A 231 -24.03 -17.12 -16.57
N ALA A 232 -24.49 -15.88 -16.67
CA ALA A 232 -25.31 -15.40 -17.80
C ALA A 232 -24.50 -14.95 -19.01
N GLU A 233 -23.17 -14.89 -18.95
CA GLU A 233 -22.34 -14.54 -20.08
C GLU A 233 -22.36 -15.61 -21.18
N ARG A 234 -22.16 -15.18 -22.45
CA ARG A 234 -22.14 -16.10 -23.61
C ARG A 234 -20.99 -17.11 -23.55
N GLN A 235 -19.90 -16.75 -22.88
CA GLN A 235 -18.75 -17.61 -22.65
C GLN A 235 -18.57 -17.72 -21.13
N PRO A 236 -19.23 -18.66 -20.46
CA PRO A 236 -19.11 -18.82 -19.02
C PRO A 236 -17.69 -19.24 -18.64
N LEU A 237 -17.23 -18.73 -17.52
CA LEU A 237 -15.97 -19.13 -16.91
C LEU A 237 -16.07 -20.59 -16.45
N ALA A 238 -15.24 -21.47 -17.00
CA ALA A 238 -15.37 -22.91 -16.86
C ALA A 238 -14.45 -23.53 -15.79
N SER A 239 -13.59 -22.74 -15.17
CA SER A 239 -12.65 -23.22 -14.15
C SER A 239 -12.22 -22.12 -13.19
N PRO A 240 -11.74 -22.47 -11.98
CA PRO A 240 -11.13 -21.51 -11.05
C PRO A 240 -9.98 -20.70 -11.66
N ASP A 241 -9.19 -21.32 -12.53
CA ASP A 241 -8.08 -20.63 -13.20
C ASP A 241 -8.60 -19.59 -14.20
N ALA A 242 -9.65 -19.90 -14.96
CA ALA A 242 -10.29 -18.94 -15.85
C ALA A 242 -10.89 -17.75 -15.08
N VAL A 243 -11.44 -17.99 -13.88
CA VAL A 243 -11.92 -16.89 -13.02
C VAL A 243 -10.76 -16.03 -12.53
N ARG A 244 -9.67 -16.65 -12.06
CA ARG A 244 -8.48 -15.92 -11.61
C ARG A 244 -7.86 -15.10 -12.73
N GLU A 245 -7.77 -15.67 -13.92
CA GLU A 245 -7.28 -14.97 -15.12
C GLU A 245 -8.17 -13.79 -15.48
N ARG A 246 -9.50 -13.99 -15.47
CA ARG A 246 -10.46 -12.90 -15.69
C ARG A 246 -10.32 -11.78 -14.68
N ILE A 247 -10.23 -12.10 -13.38
CA ILE A 247 -10.03 -11.12 -12.31
C ILE A 247 -8.72 -10.35 -12.53
N ALA A 248 -7.65 -11.03 -12.90
CA ALA A 248 -6.34 -10.42 -13.19
C ALA A 248 -6.36 -9.52 -14.42
N GLU A 249 -7.33 -9.65 -15.30
CA GLU A 249 -7.49 -8.83 -16.50
C GLU A 249 -8.43 -7.63 -16.30
N ILE A 250 -9.11 -7.52 -15.15
CA ILE A 250 -10.00 -6.38 -14.88
C ILE A 250 -9.14 -5.12 -14.72
N PRO A 251 -9.31 -4.12 -15.60
CA PRO A 251 -8.47 -2.93 -15.57
C PRO A 251 -8.80 -2.04 -14.38
N THR A 252 -7.81 -1.29 -13.89
CA THR A 252 -8.04 -0.18 -12.97
C THR A 252 -8.71 0.95 -13.74
N ALA A 253 -10.02 1.06 -13.63
CA ALA A 253 -10.83 2.05 -14.35
C ALA A 253 -11.90 2.67 -13.43
N LEU A 254 -12.33 3.89 -13.77
CA LEU A 254 -13.41 4.59 -13.05
C LEU A 254 -14.77 3.90 -13.23
N ALA A 255 -14.92 3.09 -14.27
CA ALA A 255 -16.10 2.27 -14.50
C ALA A 255 -15.67 0.87 -14.93
N LEU A 256 -16.24 -0.16 -14.33
CA LEU A 256 -15.95 -1.55 -14.71
C LEU A 256 -16.65 -1.89 -16.02
N PRO A 257 -16.00 -2.68 -16.91
CA PRO A 257 -16.51 -2.96 -18.25
C PRO A 257 -17.77 -3.83 -18.25
N SER A 258 -17.98 -4.66 -17.23
CA SER A 258 -19.14 -5.53 -17.16
C SER A 258 -19.69 -5.71 -15.73
N GLU A 259 -20.94 -6.10 -15.62
CA GLU A 259 -21.58 -6.45 -14.36
C GLU A 259 -20.96 -7.73 -13.76
N CYS A 260 -20.53 -8.68 -14.60
CA CYS A 260 -19.77 -9.83 -14.15
C CYS A 260 -18.49 -9.42 -13.44
N ASP A 261 -17.67 -8.52 -14.05
CA ASP A 261 -16.42 -8.06 -13.45
C ASP A 261 -16.65 -7.42 -12.08
N ARG A 262 -17.69 -6.58 -11.97
CA ARG A 262 -18.07 -5.95 -10.70
C ARG A 262 -18.43 -7.01 -9.63
N GLN A 263 -19.24 -7.99 -10.00
CA GLN A 263 -19.65 -9.06 -9.08
C GLN A 263 -18.49 -10.00 -8.73
N LEU A 264 -17.57 -10.27 -9.64
CA LEU A 264 -16.38 -11.07 -9.38
C LEU A 264 -15.47 -10.41 -8.33
N LEU A 265 -15.21 -9.10 -8.44
CA LEU A 265 -14.39 -8.40 -7.47
C LEU A 265 -15.02 -8.39 -6.07
N VAL A 266 -16.34 -8.15 -5.98
CA VAL A 266 -17.07 -8.20 -4.70
C VAL A 266 -17.04 -9.61 -4.11
N ALA A 267 -17.28 -10.65 -4.92
CA ALA A 267 -17.22 -12.03 -4.48
C ALA A 267 -15.82 -12.44 -4.03
N ALA A 268 -14.79 -12.07 -4.77
CA ALA A 268 -13.39 -12.32 -4.39
C ALA A 268 -13.04 -11.68 -3.05
N ALA A 269 -13.40 -10.41 -2.85
CA ALA A 269 -13.17 -9.71 -1.59
C ALA A 269 -13.90 -10.40 -0.42
N THR A 270 -15.15 -10.80 -0.62
CA THR A 270 -15.94 -11.50 0.40
C THR A 270 -15.30 -12.83 0.77
N LYS A 271 -14.89 -13.63 -0.22
CA LYS A 271 -14.20 -14.91 0.00
C LYS A 271 -12.90 -14.74 0.80
N LEU A 272 -12.05 -13.79 0.42
CA LEU A 272 -10.79 -13.53 1.10
C LEU A 272 -11.00 -13.18 2.58
N VAL A 273 -12.00 -12.36 2.89
CA VAL A 273 -12.32 -12.02 4.28
C VAL A 273 -12.76 -13.27 5.06
N VAL A 274 -13.59 -14.13 4.45
CA VAL A 274 -14.04 -15.39 5.08
C VAL A 274 -12.85 -16.35 5.26
N GLU A 275 -12.03 -16.53 4.26
CA GLU A 275 -10.83 -17.41 4.29
C GLU A 275 -9.80 -16.98 5.32
N ARG A 276 -9.69 -15.69 5.60
CA ARG A 276 -8.72 -15.13 6.56
C ARG A 276 -9.30 -14.85 7.94
N ARG A 277 -10.62 -15.07 8.11
CA ARG A 277 -11.34 -14.76 9.35
C ARG A 277 -10.69 -15.41 10.57
N ASP A 278 -10.41 -16.70 10.49
CA ASP A 278 -9.91 -17.46 11.64
C ASP A 278 -8.52 -16.98 12.05
N ALA A 279 -7.64 -16.65 11.10
CA ALA A 279 -6.33 -16.07 11.37
C ALA A 279 -6.43 -14.68 12.04
N ILE A 280 -7.42 -13.87 11.63
CA ILE A 280 -7.68 -12.55 12.24
C ILE A 280 -8.19 -12.75 13.68
N LEU A 281 -9.17 -13.62 13.90
CA LEU A 281 -9.74 -13.89 15.22
C LEU A 281 -8.70 -14.51 16.15
N GLU A 282 -7.91 -15.47 15.69
CA GLU A 282 -6.80 -16.03 16.46
C GLU A 282 -5.81 -14.98 16.93
N PHE A 283 -5.51 -13.98 16.09
CA PHE A 283 -4.65 -12.87 16.51
C PHE A 283 -5.32 -12.01 17.59
N LEU A 284 -6.61 -11.74 17.46
CA LEU A 284 -7.34 -10.89 18.41
C LEU A 284 -7.53 -11.58 19.77
N ASP A 285 -7.72 -12.90 19.78
CA ASP A 285 -7.97 -13.70 21.00
C ASP A 285 -6.70 -14.04 21.77
N ARG A 286 -5.52 -13.90 21.20
CA ARG A 286 -4.26 -14.10 21.91
C ARG A 286 -4.01 -12.94 22.89
N PRO A 287 -3.70 -13.21 24.17
CA PRO A 287 -3.47 -12.20 25.19
C PRO A 287 -2.21 -11.35 24.96
#